data_679dc89585f43328ed2aae8907a6e6db
#
_entry.id   679dc89585f43328ed2aae8907a6e6db
#
_cell.length_a   1.000
_cell.length_b   1.000
_cell.length_c   1.000
_cell.angle_alpha   90.00
_cell.angle_beta   90.00
_cell.angle_gamma   90.00
#
_symmetry.space_group_name_H-M   'P 1'
#
loop_
_entity.id
_entity.type
_entity.pdbx_description
1 polymer ?
#
loop_
_entity_poly.entity_id
_entity_poly.type
_entity_poly.pdbx_seq_one_letter_code
_entity_poly.pdbx_strand_id
1 'polypeptide(L)' 'MKIGDKVKILKDIPSVNGMLHKDTIVKIDELREWANEVPGLVRVVDSLGKIWWVNLTDISKRN' A
#
# COMPACT_ATOMS: atom_id res chain seq x y z
N MET A 1 2.59 -8.58 8.77
CA MET A 1 1.63 -7.70 8.07
C MET A 1 0.44 -8.52 7.64
N LYS A 2 -0.74 -8.02 7.85
CA LYS A 2 -1.97 -8.76 7.52
C LYS A 2 -3.01 -7.84 6.92
N ILE A 3 -3.99 -8.46 6.26
CA ILE A 3 -5.15 -7.75 5.74
C ILE A 3 -5.86 -7.05 6.88
N GLY A 4 -6.18 -5.78 6.66
CA GLY A 4 -6.80 -4.95 7.68
C GLY A 4 -5.84 -4.06 8.45
N ASP A 5 -4.53 -4.33 8.36
CA ASP A 5 -3.54 -3.49 9.02
C ASP A 5 -3.50 -2.11 8.37
N LYS A 6 -3.27 -1.10 9.20
CA LYS A 6 -3.03 0.26 8.72
C LYS A 6 -1.55 0.48 8.55
N VAL A 7 -1.16 1.08 7.44
CA VAL A 7 0.23 1.35 7.13
C VAL A 7 0.38 2.77 6.62
N LYS A 8 1.59 3.30 6.71
CA LYS A 8 1.89 4.65 6.23
C LYS A 8 2.66 4.56 4.93
N ILE A 9 2.29 5.40 3.97
CA ILE A 9 2.98 5.50 2.69
C ILE A 9 4.28 6.26 2.91
N LEU A 10 5.40 5.68 2.45
CA LEU A 10 6.72 6.23 2.69
C LEU A 10 7.20 7.19 1.62
N LYS A 11 6.56 7.21 0.46
CA LYS A 11 6.92 8.13 -0.62
C LYS A 11 5.69 8.38 -1.50
N ASP A 12 5.73 9.47 -2.26
CA ASP A 12 4.65 9.76 -3.20
C ASP A 12 4.58 8.70 -4.30
N ILE A 13 3.40 8.17 -4.54
CA ILE A 13 3.17 7.14 -5.54
C ILE A 13 2.23 7.69 -6.61
N PRO A 14 2.73 8.02 -7.79
CA PRO A 14 1.88 8.55 -8.85
C PRO A 14 1.05 7.46 -9.51
N SER A 15 -0.11 7.84 -10.01
CA SER A 15 -0.93 6.96 -10.81
C SER A 15 -1.66 7.78 -11.87
N VAL A 16 -2.36 7.07 -12.76
CA VAL A 16 -3.09 7.71 -13.84
C VAL A 16 -4.17 8.66 -13.31
N ASN A 17 -4.75 8.32 -12.18
CA ASN A 17 -5.88 9.06 -11.63
C ASN A 17 -5.53 9.89 -10.41
N GLY A 18 -4.26 10.18 -10.20
CA GLY A 18 -3.84 10.99 -9.07
C GLY A 18 -2.58 10.46 -8.42
N MET A 19 -2.34 10.89 -7.21
CA MET A 19 -1.13 10.54 -6.49
C MET A 19 -1.47 10.12 -5.06
N LEU A 20 -0.87 9.04 -4.62
CA LEU A 20 -0.94 8.63 -3.22
C LEU A 20 0.25 9.28 -2.50
N HIS A 21 -0.05 10.27 -1.67
CA HIS A 21 0.98 11.09 -1.06
C HIS A 21 1.69 10.39 0.09
N LYS A 22 2.95 10.75 0.26
CA LYS A 22 3.75 10.33 1.40
C LYS A 22 3.01 10.67 2.71
N ASP A 23 3.19 9.80 3.69
CA ASP A 23 2.58 9.93 5.03
C ASP A 23 1.08 9.71 5.09
N THR A 24 0.47 9.32 3.98
CA THR A 24 -0.94 8.92 3.98
C THR A 24 -1.09 7.58 4.68
N ILE A 25 -2.11 7.45 5.51
CA ILE A 25 -2.44 6.18 6.16
C ILE A 25 -3.46 5.45 5.32
N VAL A 26 -3.15 4.21 4.98
CA VAL A 26 -4.02 3.36 4.18
C VAL A 26 -4.19 2.01 4.88
N LYS A 27 -5.22 1.27 4.47
CA LYS A 27 -5.48 -0.05 5.02
C LYS A 27 -5.13 -1.11 4.01
N ILE A 28 -4.49 -2.18 4.46
CA ILE A 28 -4.15 -3.30 3.59
C ILE A 28 -5.40 -4.09 3.26
N ASP A 29 -5.66 -4.28 1.98
CA ASP A 29 -6.82 -5.00 1.47
C ASP A 29 -6.44 -6.37 0.92
N GLU A 30 -5.23 -6.51 0.34
CA GLU A 30 -4.76 -7.77 -0.18
C GLU A 30 -3.24 -7.81 -0.16
N LEU A 31 -2.70 -8.99 0.13
CA LEU A 31 -1.26 -9.22 0.13
C LEU A 31 -0.89 -10.22 -0.95
N ARG A 32 0.16 -9.92 -1.71
CA ARG A 32 0.69 -10.83 -2.72
C ARG A 32 2.13 -11.16 -2.41
N GLU A 33 2.33 -11.81 -1.28
CA GLU A 33 3.66 -12.17 -0.81
C GLU A 33 4.19 -13.46 -1.43
N TRP A 34 3.34 -14.19 -2.12
CA TRP A 34 3.70 -15.48 -2.68
C TRP A 34 4.56 -15.39 -3.94
N ALA A 35 4.66 -14.23 -4.54
CA ALA A 35 5.46 -14.05 -5.74
C ALA A 35 6.92 -13.87 -5.37
N ASN A 36 7.66 -14.96 -5.30
CA ASN A 36 9.05 -14.94 -4.82
C ASN A 36 10.02 -14.16 -5.69
N GLU A 37 9.70 -13.97 -6.94
CA GLU A 37 10.61 -13.31 -7.88
C GLU A 37 10.39 -11.81 -7.94
N VAL A 38 9.35 -11.33 -7.32
CA VAL A 38 8.97 -9.93 -7.36
C VAL A 38 8.76 -9.48 -5.93
N PRO A 39 9.25 -8.29 -5.57
CA PRO A 39 8.92 -7.74 -4.25
C PRO A 39 7.41 -7.79 -4.06
N GLY A 40 6.97 -8.17 -2.89
CA GLY A 40 5.57 -8.34 -2.62
C GLY A 40 4.75 -7.11 -2.99
N LEU A 41 3.68 -7.31 -3.74
CA LEU A 41 2.74 -6.26 -4.04
C LEU A 41 1.63 -6.27 -3.00
N VAL A 42 1.21 -5.10 -2.59
CA VAL A 42 0.18 -4.94 -1.59
C VAL A 42 -0.91 -4.05 -2.17
N ARG A 43 -2.14 -4.51 -2.08
CA ARG A 43 -3.28 -3.69 -2.44
C ARG A 43 -3.76 -2.98 -1.18
N VAL A 44 -3.84 -1.66 -1.26
CA VAL A 44 -4.26 -0.84 -0.13
C VAL A 44 -5.45 0.02 -0.53
N VAL A 45 -6.22 0.44 0.47
CA VAL A 45 -7.40 1.26 0.28
C VAL A 45 -7.20 2.54 1.09
N ASP A 46 -7.40 3.69 0.44
CA ASP A 46 -7.30 4.97 1.12
C ASP A 46 -8.63 5.33 1.80
N SER A 47 -8.68 6.48 2.44
CA SER A 47 -9.87 6.92 3.18
C SER A 47 -11.08 7.19 2.29
N LEU A 48 -10.86 7.34 1.00
CA LEU A 48 -11.93 7.56 0.04
C LEU A 48 -12.41 6.27 -0.61
N GLY A 49 -11.84 5.14 -0.22
CA GLY A 49 -12.19 3.85 -0.80
C GLY A 49 -11.49 3.54 -2.10
N LYS A 50 -10.51 4.35 -2.49
CA LYS A 50 -9.77 4.11 -3.72
C LYS A 50 -8.69 3.08 -3.49
N ILE A 51 -8.54 2.15 -4.44
CA ILE A 51 -7.57 1.06 -4.36
C ILE A 51 -6.26 1.47 -5.02
N TRP A 52 -5.16 1.13 -4.36
CA TRP A 52 -3.82 1.41 -4.85
C TRP A 52 -2.98 0.14 -4.74
N TRP A 53 -2.12 -0.09 -5.74
CA TRP A 53 -1.14 -1.17 -5.69
C TRP A 53 0.22 -0.56 -5.39
N VAL A 54 0.83 -1.02 -4.32
CA VAL A 54 2.13 -0.49 -3.88
C VAL A 54 3.07 -1.64 -3.55
N ASN A 55 4.37 -1.35 -3.53
CA ASN A 55 5.37 -2.32 -3.11
C ASN A 55 5.48 -2.32 -1.59
N LEU A 56 5.83 -3.47 -1.02
CA LEU A 56 6.06 -3.57 0.41
C LEU A 56 7.11 -2.57 0.89
N THR A 57 8.08 -2.25 0.04
CA THR A 57 9.13 -1.31 0.38
C THR A 57 8.65 0.14 0.45
N ASP A 58 7.46 0.41 -0.08
CA ASP A 58 6.91 1.77 -0.12
C ASP A 58 5.99 2.07 1.06
N ILE A 59 5.83 1.13 1.95
CA ILE A 59 4.94 1.30 3.11
C ILE A 59 5.66 0.95 4.40
N SER A 60 5.21 1.56 5.48
CA SER A 60 5.71 1.29 6.81
C SER A 60 4.60 0.68 7.63
N LYS A 61 4.89 -0.46 8.25
CA LYS A 61 3.93 -1.10 9.12
C LYS A 61 3.74 -0.24 10.37
N ARG A 62 2.49 -0.01 10.72
CA ARG A 62 2.14 0.70 11.95
C ARG A 62 1.55 -0.30 12.95
N ASN A 63 1.99 -0.17 14.14
CA ASN A 63 1.45 -0.95 15.25
C ASN A 63 0.83 -0.04 16.27
#